data_8ca3ee82ad04709ea2d9ccc7c716a10e
#
_entry.id   8ca3ee82ad04709ea2d9ccc7c716a10e
#
_cell.length_a   1.000
_cell.length_b   1.000
_cell.length_c   1.000
_cell.angle_alpha   90.00
_cell.angle_beta   90.00
_cell.angle_gamma   90.00
#
_symmetry.space_group_name_H-M   'P 1'
#
loop_
_entity.id
_entity.type
_entity.pdbx_description
1 polymer ?
#
loop_
_entity_poly.entity_id
_entity_poly.type
_entity_poly.pdbx_seq_one_letter_code
_entity_poly.pdbx_strand_id
1 'polypeptide(L)'
;MNPIRIAIADDDAGMRLVMRKIVERAEGCELVGEAQNGEEMLALYDREQPDAVILDVEMPQMDGIACAKALQDRNPLLVIIFATAHEQYMGDAFEVYAFDYLLKPFKVDRALKTLQRVRMRLQGKADAPESAPVCAPSPVRPAGRLMLRGREGLSFIDLSTLLIVQREDRMTVLYCENDQRYV
;
A
#
# COMPACT_ATOMS: atom_id res chain seq x y z
N MET A 1 -10.70 21.08 11.51
CA MET A 1 -9.89 20.31 10.54
C MET A 1 -10.84 19.68 9.55
N ASN A 2 -10.56 19.75 8.26
CA ASN A 2 -11.39 19.09 7.25
C ASN A 2 -11.24 17.58 7.37
N PRO A 3 -12.31 16.80 7.18
CA PRO A 3 -12.24 15.35 7.14
C PRO A 3 -11.40 14.90 5.94
N ILE A 4 -10.74 13.75 6.06
CA ILE A 4 -10.03 13.11 4.96
C ILE A 4 -11.05 12.47 4.03
N ARG A 5 -10.99 12.84 2.77
CA ARG A 5 -11.92 12.38 1.74
C ARG A 5 -11.46 11.03 1.17
N ILE A 6 -12.28 10.01 1.31
CA ILE A 6 -11.97 8.64 0.92
C ILE A 6 -12.96 8.17 -0.15
N ALA A 7 -12.46 7.54 -1.21
CA ALA A 7 -13.26 6.83 -2.20
C ALA A 7 -12.96 5.32 -2.14
N ILE A 8 -13.93 4.48 -2.52
CA ILE A 8 -13.84 3.02 -2.48
C ILE A 8 -14.16 2.46 -3.85
N ALA A 9 -13.37 1.48 -4.33
CA ALA A 9 -13.71 0.67 -5.48
C ALA A 9 -13.59 -0.82 -5.16
N ASP A 10 -14.68 -1.56 -5.42
CA ASP A 10 -14.79 -3.00 -5.22
C ASP A 10 -15.99 -3.48 -6.06
N ASP A 11 -15.93 -4.57 -6.77
CA ASP A 11 -17.05 -5.08 -7.57
C ASP A 11 -18.13 -5.72 -6.69
N ASP A 12 -17.76 -6.23 -5.50
CA ASP A 12 -18.70 -6.80 -4.54
C ASP A 12 -19.44 -5.70 -3.73
N ALA A 13 -20.75 -5.61 -3.93
CA ALA A 13 -21.61 -4.66 -3.22
C ALA A 13 -21.61 -4.87 -1.69
N GLY A 14 -21.46 -6.12 -1.22
CA GLY A 14 -21.36 -6.44 0.20
C GLY A 14 -20.07 -5.90 0.79
N MET A 15 -18.96 -6.04 0.08
CA MET A 15 -17.67 -5.51 0.51
C MET A 15 -17.66 -3.98 0.49
N ARG A 16 -18.24 -3.32 -0.54
CA ARG A 16 -18.41 -1.86 -0.51
C ARG A 16 -19.20 -1.40 0.70
N LEU A 17 -20.27 -2.10 1.06
CA LEU A 17 -21.05 -1.79 2.27
C LEU A 17 -20.21 -1.92 3.55
N VAL A 18 -19.40 -2.97 3.67
CA VAL A 18 -18.48 -3.17 4.80
C VAL A 18 -17.47 -2.03 4.89
N MET A 19 -16.82 -1.70 3.77
CA MET A 19 -15.83 -0.61 3.70
C MET A 19 -16.46 0.76 4.03
N ARG A 20 -17.66 1.04 3.51
CA ARG A 20 -18.43 2.24 3.87
C ARG A 20 -18.59 2.35 5.37
N LYS A 21 -19.05 1.28 6.03
CA LYS A 21 -19.23 1.24 7.48
C LYS A 21 -17.93 1.44 8.26
N ILE A 22 -16.82 0.97 7.73
CA ILE A 22 -15.49 1.18 8.31
C ILE A 22 -15.09 2.65 8.20
N VAL A 23 -15.24 3.25 7.01
CA VAL A 23 -14.92 4.68 6.80
C VAL A 23 -15.82 5.59 7.66
N GLU A 24 -17.14 5.32 7.74
CA GLU A 24 -18.08 6.05 8.59
C GLU A 24 -17.69 5.98 10.09
N ARG A 25 -17.07 4.90 10.54
CA ARG A 25 -16.59 4.73 11.92
C ARG A 25 -15.22 5.34 12.18
N ALA A 26 -14.45 5.59 11.10
CA ALA A 26 -13.11 6.14 11.21
C ALA A 26 -13.17 7.64 11.51
N GLU A 27 -12.68 8.05 12.68
CA GLU A 27 -12.70 9.44 13.12
C GLU A 27 -11.93 10.36 12.16
N GLY A 28 -12.56 11.41 11.68
CA GLY A 28 -11.96 12.40 10.78
C GLY A 28 -11.81 11.92 9.34
N CYS A 29 -12.56 10.88 8.95
CA CYS A 29 -12.68 10.41 7.57
C CYS A 29 -14.09 10.64 7.04
N GLU A 30 -14.22 10.84 5.73
CA GLU A 30 -15.47 11.03 5.01
C GLU A 30 -15.44 10.20 3.73
N LEU A 31 -16.50 9.42 3.49
CA LEU A 31 -16.66 8.72 2.22
C LEU A 31 -17.24 9.68 1.18
N VAL A 32 -16.51 9.92 0.09
CA VAL A 32 -16.95 10.84 -0.97
C VAL A 32 -17.55 10.11 -2.17
N GLY A 33 -17.39 8.80 -2.27
CA GLY A 33 -18.02 8.01 -3.31
C GLY A 33 -17.55 6.57 -3.38
N GLU A 34 -18.29 5.80 -4.18
CA GLU A 34 -18.04 4.37 -4.43
C GLU A 34 -18.05 4.10 -5.93
N ALA A 35 -17.24 3.13 -6.34
CA ALA A 35 -17.11 2.64 -7.70
C ALA A 35 -17.18 1.10 -7.71
N GLN A 36 -17.53 0.52 -8.85
CA GLN A 36 -17.62 -0.94 -9.02
C GLN A 36 -16.47 -1.50 -9.86
N ASN A 37 -15.65 -0.62 -10.44
CA ASN A 37 -14.50 -0.96 -11.26
C ASN A 37 -13.54 0.22 -11.33
N GLY A 38 -12.36 0.00 -11.95
CA GLY A 38 -11.34 1.04 -12.05
C GLY A 38 -11.74 2.24 -12.90
N GLU A 39 -12.53 2.05 -13.98
CA GLU A 39 -12.96 3.16 -14.85
C GLU A 39 -13.91 4.11 -14.09
N GLU A 40 -14.86 3.56 -13.34
CA GLU A 40 -15.74 4.35 -12.48
C GLU A 40 -14.94 5.07 -11.38
N MET A 41 -13.90 4.41 -10.82
CA MET A 41 -13.03 5.06 -9.83
C MET A 41 -12.26 6.23 -10.43
N LEU A 42 -11.74 6.13 -11.66
CA LEU A 42 -11.09 7.25 -12.33
C LEU A 42 -12.04 8.43 -12.54
N ALA A 43 -13.27 8.16 -13.01
CA ALA A 43 -14.31 9.17 -13.18
C ALA A 43 -14.71 9.81 -11.82
N LEU A 44 -14.81 8.99 -10.77
CA LEU A 44 -15.09 9.44 -9.42
C LEU A 44 -13.95 10.33 -8.89
N TYR A 45 -12.69 9.91 -9.10
CA TYR A 45 -11.52 10.70 -8.73
C TYR A 45 -11.50 12.06 -9.41
N ASP A 46 -11.76 12.13 -10.71
CA ASP A 46 -11.75 13.40 -11.46
C ASP A 46 -12.83 14.37 -10.94
N ARG A 47 -13.96 13.88 -10.46
CA ARG A 47 -15.06 14.67 -9.90
C ARG A 47 -14.85 15.07 -8.45
N GLU A 48 -14.45 14.13 -7.61
CA GLU A 48 -14.44 14.29 -6.15
C GLU A 48 -13.07 14.64 -5.58
N GLN A 49 -11.97 14.35 -6.28
CA GLN A 49 -10.60 14.57 -5.82
C GLN A 49 -10.37 14.05 -4.38
N PRO A 50 -10.55 12.75 -4.11
CA PRO A 50 -10.32 12.18 -2.78
C PRO A 50 -8.85 12.26 -2.36
N ASP A 51 -8.60 12.32 -1.06
CA ASP A 51 -7.25 12.30 -0.48
C ASP A 51 -6.67 10.87 -0.42
N ALA A 52 -7.55 9.88 -0.33
CA ALA A 52 -7.20 8.47 -0.29
C ALA A 52 -8.23 7.61 -1.03
N VAL A 53 -7.76 6.49 -1.60
CA VAL A 53 -8.61 5.50 -2.25
C VAL A 53 -8.36 4.11 -1.66
N ILE A 54 -9.45 3.33 -1.55
CA ILE A 54 -9.39 1.90 -1.19
C ILE A 54 -9.84 1.14 -2.42
N LEU A 55 -8.95 0.28 -2.96
CA LEU A 55 -9.16 -0.43 -4.22
C LEU A 55 -9.15 -1.95 -4.01
N ASP A 56 -10.13 -2.66 -4.51
CA ASP A 56 -9.91 -4.08 -4.79
C ASP A 56 -8.98 -4.22 -6.01
N VAL A 57 -8.24 -5.31 -6.06
CA VAL A 57 -7.36 -5.62 -7.19
C VAL A 57 -8.17 -6.23 -8.32
N GLU A 58 -8.99 -7.23 -8.04
CA GLU A 58 -9.79 -7.92 -9.06
C GLU A 58 -11.14 -7.22 -9.23
N MET A 59 -11.24 -6.43 -10.29
CA MET A 59 -12.47 -5.76 -10.69
C MET A 59 -12.67 -5.91 -12.22
N PRO A 60 -13.93 -5.92 -12.69
CA PRO A 60 -14.21 -5.97 -14.12
C PRO A 60 -13.76 -4.69 -14.84
N GLN A 61 -13.60 -4.76 -16.18
CA GLN A 61 -13.22 -3.66 -17.07
C GLN A 61 -11.79 -3.16 -16.82
N MET A 62 -11.54 -2.54 -15.70
CA MET A 62 -10.22 -2.09 -15.26
C MET A 62 -9.93 -2.62 -13.86
N ASP A 63 -8.85 -3.39 -13.72
CA ASP A 63 -8.39 -3.90 -12.44
C ASP A 63 -7.81 -2.79 -11.53
N GLY A 64 -7.66 -3.10 -10.24
CA GLY A 64 -7.21 -2.13 -9.25
C GLY A 64 -5.77 -1.70 -9.43
N ILE A 65 -4.89 -2.54 -9.99
CA ILE A 65 -3.48 -2.18 -10.23
C ILE A 65 -3.39 -1.18 -11.38
N ALA A 66 -4.08 -1.44 -12.51
CA ALA A 66 -4.14 -0.51 -13.63
C ALA A 66 -4.77 0.83 -13.21
N CYS A 67 -5.85 0.77 -12.42
CA CYS A 67 -6.49 1.95 -11.83
C CYS A 67 -5.51 2.74 -10.94
N ALA A 68 -4.80 2.07 -10.05
CA ALA A 68 -3.83 2.70 -9.16
C ALA A 68 -2.70 3.40 -9.91
N LYS A 69 -2.14 2.78 -10.96
CA LYS A 69 -1.14 3.39 -11.84
C LYS A 69 -1.68 4.68 -12.48
N ALA A 70 -2.87 4.60 -13.07
CA ALA A 70 -3.52 5.77 -13.70
C ALA A 70 -3.86 6.89 -12.71
N LEU A 71 -4.18 6.56 -11.45
CA LEU A 71 -4.40 7.53 -10.39
C LEU A 71 -3.10 8.19 -9.93
N GLN A 72 -2.00 7.43 -9.82
CA GLN A 72 -0.69 7.97 -9.46
C GLN A 72 -0.12 8.89 -10.54
N ASP A 73 -0.37 8.59 -11.83
CA ASP A 73 0.01 9.48 -12.93
C ASP A 73 -0.70 10.84 -12.81
N ARG A 74 -1.95 10.87 -12.29
CA ARG A 74 -2.71 12.10 -12.03
C ARG A 74 -2.27 12.81 -10.76
N ASN A 75 -2.00 12.05 -9.70
CA ASN A 75 -1.59 12.58 -8.40
C ASN A 75 -0.63 11.63 -7.68
N PRO A 76 0.68 11.85 -7.77
CA PRO A 76 1.69 11.02 -7.07
C PRO A 76 1.58 11.04 -5.54
N LEU A 77 0.85 11.99 -4.96
CA LEU A 77 0.66 12.10 -3.51
C LEU A 77 -0.60 11.40 -3.00
N LEU A 78 -1.44 10.90 -3.91
CA LEU A 78 -2.65 10.16 -3.55
C LEU A 78 -2.32 8.95 -2.69
N VAL A 79 -3.04 8.78 -1.59
CA VAL A 79 -2.87 7.61 -0.75
C VAL A 79 -3.69 6.44 -1.31
N ILE A 80 -3.01 5.37 -1.68
CA ILE A 80 -3.64 4.16 -2.24
C ILE A 80 -3.55 3.02 -1.23
N ILE A 81 -4.69 2.40 -0.94
CA ILE A 81 -4.80 1.22 -0.08
C ILE A 81 -5.45 0.11 -0.92
N PHE A 82 -4.83 -1.06 -0.98
CA PHE A 82 -5.47 -2.22 -1.57
C PHE A 82 -6.23 -3.03 -0.54
N ALA A 83 -7.42 -3.52 -0.91
CA ALA A 83 -8.24 -4.41 -0.10
C ALA A 83 -8.72 -5.57 -0.99
N THR A 84 -8.00 -6.70 -0.98
CA THR A 84 -8.21 -7.81 -1.92
C THR A 84 -8.09 -9.18 -1.25
N ALA A 85 -8.66 -10.21 -1.88
CA ALA A 85 -8.52 -11.61 -1.44
C ALA A 85 -7.20 -12.27 -1.89
N HIS A 86 -6.39 -11.61 -2.71
CA HIS A 86 -5.28 -12.22 -3.43
C HIS A 86 -3.91 -11.71 -2.96
N GLU A 87 -3.15 -12.58 -2.27
CA GLU A 87 -1.78 -12.28 -1.81
C GLU A 87 -0.78 -12.11 -2.97
N GLN A 88 -1.03 -12.73 -4.11
CA GLN A 88 -0.11 -12.74 -5.26
C GLN A 88 0.15 -11.35 -5.84
N TYR A 89 -0.79 -10.42 -5.72
CA TYR A 89 -0.65 -9.04 -6.20
C TYR A 89 0.08 -8.10 -5.23
N MET A 90 0.56 -8.63 -4.10
CA MET A 90 1.32 -7.82 -3.15
C MET A 90 2.60 -7.25 -3.78
N GLY A 91 3.22 -7.98 -4.72
CA GLY A 91 4.37 -7.50 -5.50
C GLY A 91 4.01 -6.29 -6.36
N ASP A 92 2.91 -6.37 -7.10
CA ASP A 92 2.45 -5.29 -8.00
C ASP A 92 2.00 -4.05 -7.20
N ALA A 93 1.44 -4.25 -6.00
CA ALA A 93 1.10 -3.16 -5.08
C ALA A 93 2.34 -2.37 -4.61
N PHE A 94 3.52 -3.01 -4.53
CA PHE A 94 4.78 -2.29 -4.26
C PHE A 94 5.21 -1.41 -5.43
N GLU A 95 4.97 -1.81 -6.67
CA GLU A 95 5.30 -1.00 -7.85
C GLU A 95 4.52 0.32 -7.88
N VAL A 96 3.28 0.31 -7.36
CA VAL A 96 2.43 1.51 -7.26
C VAL A 96 2.52 2.19 -5.90
N TYR A 97 3.60 1.99 -5.13
CA TYR A 97 3.83 2.64 -3.84
C TYR A 97 2.59 2.68 -2.93
N ALA A 98 1.83 1.58 -2.89
CA ALA A 98 0.64 1.49 -2.06
C ALA A 98 0.97 1.79 -0.60
N PHE A 99 0.12 2.56 0.06
CA PHE A 99 0.29 2.92 1.47
C PHE A 99 0.10 1.72 2.39
N ASP A 100 -0.86 0.85 2.07
CA ASP A 100 -1.17 -0.35 2.83
C ASP A 100 -1.88 -1.40 1.96
N TYR A 101 -1.90 -2.64 2.45
CA TYR A 101 -2.52 -3.78 1.80
C TYR A 101 -3.36 -4.56 2.83
N LEU A 102 -4.66 -4.63 2.59
CA LEU A 102 -5.63 -5.33 3.43
C LEU A 102 -6.04 -6.63 2.74
N LEU A 103 -5.54 -7.77 3.25
CA LEU A 103 -5.92 -9.08 2.72
C LEU A 103 -7.28 -9.50 3.27
N LYS A 104 -8.25 -9.75 2.39
CA LYS A 104 -9.58 -10.27 2.75
C LYS A 104 -9.49 -11.77 3.13
N PRO A 105 -10.15 -12.22 4.22
CA PRO A 105 -10.94 -11.43 5.17
C PRO A 105 -10.04 -10.70 6.19
N PHE A 106 -10.23 -9.41 6.39
CA PHE A 106 -9.51 -8.62 7.38
C PHE A 106 -10.42 -8.22 8.56
N LYS A 107 -9.79 -7.98 9.71
CA LYS A 107 -10.49 -7.48 10.89
C LYS A 107 -10.81 -5.99 10.73
N VAL A 108 -11.99 -5.56 11.19
CA VAL A 108 -12.39 -4.14 11.17
C VAL A 108 -11.34 -3.24 11.82
N ASP A 109 -10.81 -3.67 12.98
CA ASP A 109 -9.78 -2.90 13.70
C ASP A 109 -8.49 -2.71 12.88
N ARG A 110 -8.15 -3.66 12.00
CA ARG A 110 -7.01 -3.55 11.08
C ARG A 110 -7.23 -2.40 10.08
N ALA A 111 -8.41 -2.36 9.46
CA ALA A 111 -8.76 -1.32 8.51
C ALA A 111 -8.88 0.06 9.20
N LEU A 112 -9.46 0.14 10.39
CA LEU A 112 -9.51 1.39 11.18
C LEU A 112 -8.11 1.92 11.52
N LYS A 113 -7.17 1.04 11.90
CA LYS A 113 -5.76 1.43 12.14
C LYS A 113 -5.10 1.95 10.87
N THR A 114 -5.38 1.35 9.72
CA THR A 114 -4.88 1.86 8.43
C THR A 114 -5.38 3.27 8.16
N LEU A 115 -6.69 3.53 8.33
CA LEU A 115 -7.27 4.85 8.12
C LEU A 115 -6.72 5.88 9.12
N GLN A 116 -6.50 5.49 10.37
CA GLN A 116 -5.85 6.36 11.35
C GLN A 116 -4.42 6.76 10.92
N ARG A 117 -3.64 5.82 10.38
CA ARG A 117 -2.28 6.10 9.84
C ARG A 117 -2.34 7.02 8.61
N VAL A 118 -3.32 6.83 7.73
CA VAL A 118 -3.58 7.75 6.59
C VAL A 118 -3.82 9.16 7.11
N ARG A 119 -4.69 9.29 8.11
CA ARG A 119 -4.98 10.58 8.74
C ARG A 119 -3.72 11.26 9.30
N MET A 120 -2.90 10.52 10.04
CA MET A 120 -1.64 11.04 10.60
C MET A 120 -0.70 11.52 9.51
N ARG A 121 -0.54 10.75 8.41
CA ARG A 121 0.29 11.11 7.27
C ARG A 121 -0.18 12.41 6.60
N LEU A 122 -1.47 12.52 6.29
CA LEU A 122 -2.03 13.66 5.56
C LEU A 122 -2.13 14.93 6.42
N GLN A 123 -2.22 14.79 7.74
CA GLN A 123 -2.26 15.93 8.66
C GLN A 123 -0.87 16.44 9.09
N GLY A 124 0.19 15.90 8.52
CA GLY A 124 1.58 16.31 8.84
C GLY A 124 2.02 15.95 10.28
N LYS A 125 1.28 15.07 10.97
CA LYS A 125 1.64 14.51 12.27
C LYS A 125 2.37 13.18 12.11
N ALA A 126 3.22 13.06 11.09
CA ALA A 126 4.04 11.89 10.90
C ALA A 126 5.22 11.94 11.87
N ASP A 127 4.99 11.55 13.10
CA ASP A 127 6.02 10.92 13.90
C ASP A 127 6.28 9.54 13.30
N ALA A 128 7.53 9.12 13.36
CA ALA A 128 8.14 7.96 12.72
C ALA A 128 7.26 6.69 12.65
N PRO A 129 7.50 5.80 11.68
CA PRO A 129 6.62 4.66 11.38
C PRO A 129 6.59 3.68 12.53
N GLU A 130 5.60 3.78 13.38
CA GLU A 130 5.27 2.74 14.32
C GLU A 130 4.44 1.68 13.60
N SER A 131 5.12 0.59 13.31
CA SER A 131 4.64 -0.77 12.97
C SER A 131 3.51 -0.91 11.96
N ALA A 132 3.90 -1.36 10.76
CA ALA A 132 3.02 -2.15 9.91
C ALA A 132 2.51 -3.37 10.68
N PRO A 133 1.21 -3.70 10.62
CA PRO A 133 0.72 -4.92 11.20
C PRO A 133 0.95 -6.10 10.27
N VAL A 134 1.46 -7.03 10.89
CA VAL A 134 1.81 -8.39 10.59
C VAL A 134 0.69 -9.17 9.92
N CYS A 135 0.91 -9.58 8.68
CA CYS A 135 0.50 -10.90 8.23
C CYS A 135 1.79 -11.67 7.92
N ALA A 136 2.13 -12.62 8.77
CA ALA A 136 3.39 -13.34 8.95
C ALA A 136 4.40 -12.59 9.86
N PRO A 137 5.28 -13.29 10.60
CA PRO A 137 6.17 -12.67 11.57
C PRO A 137 7.12 -11.70 10.85
N SER A 138 6.78 -10.42 10.88
CA SER A 138 7.70 -9.38 10.41
C SER A 138 8.78 -9.21 11.46
N PRO A 139 10.04 -9.40 11.11
CA PRO A 139 11.11 -8.91 11.95
C PRO A 139 10.96 -7.40 12.07
N VAL A 140 11.06 -6.91 13.29
CA VAL A 140 11.22 -5.50 13.63
C VAL A 140 12.21 -4.91 12.63
N ARG A 141 11.81 -3.96 11.80
CA ARG A 141 12.74 -3.24 10.93
C ARG A 141 13.54 -2.28 11.81
N PRO A 142 14.77 -2.56 12.16
CA PRO A 142 15.70 -1.49 12.48
C PRO A 142 15.81 -0.66 11.20
N ALA A 143 15.76 0.66 11.35
CA ALA A 143 15.95 1.58 10.23
C ALA A 143 17.21 1.17 9.46
N GLY A 144 17.06 0.85 8.17
CA GLY A 144 18.20 0.60 7.32
C GLY A 144 18.52 -0.84 6.92
N ARG A 145 17.63 -1.81 7.03
CA ARG A 145 17.88 -3.17 6.50
C ARG A 145 17.19 -3.41 5.16
N LEU A 146 17.98 -3.86 4.19
CA LEU A 146 17.53 -4.32 2.88
C LEU A 146 17.29 -5.84 2.93
N MET A 147 16.10 -6.29 2.50
CA MET A 147 15.81 -7.71 2.36
C MET A 147 16.09 -8.13 0.90
N LEU A 148 16.97 -9.10 0.74
CA LEU A 148 17.27 -9.71 -0.56
C LEU A 148 16.73 -11.13 -0.61
N ARG A 149 16.12 -11.47 -1.73
CA ARG A 149 15.72 -12.83 -2.06
C ARG A 149 16.67 -13.38 -3.14
N GLY A 150 17.61 -14.22 -2.73
CA GLY A 150 18.52 -14.93 -3.61
C GLY A 150 18.09 -16.38 -3.85
N ARG A 151 18.90 -17.13 -4.63
CA ARG A 151 18.69 -18.56 -4.91
C ARG A 151 18.76 -19.44 -3.65
N GLU A 152 19.48 -19.00 -2.63
CA GLU A 152 19.71 -19.73 -1.39
C GLU A 152 18.78 -19.33 -0.25
N GLY A 153 17.84 -18.37 -0.47
CA GLY A 153 16.89 -17.92 0.54
C GLY A 153 16.83 -16.40 0.68
N LEU A 154 16.35 -15.97 1.87
CA LEU A 154 16.22 -14.56 2.22
C LEU A 154 17.43 -14.11 3.04
N SER A 155 18.08 -13.03 2.61
CA SER A 155 19.18 -12.37 3.32
C SER A 155 18.78 -10.95 3.71
N PHE A 156 19.20 -10.53 4.91
CA PHE A 156 18.96 -9.18 5.41
C PHE A 156 20.30 -8.44 5.52
N ILE A 157 20.41 -7.34 4.79
CA ILE A 157 21.61 -6.49 4.79
C ILE A 157 21.28 -5.18 5.50
N ASP A 158 22.14 -4.78 6.42
CA ASP A 158 22.08 -3.45 7.02
C ASP A 158 22.58 -2.42 6.01
N LEU A 159 21.75 -1.43 5.68
CA LEU A 159 22.11 -0.40 4.72
C LEU A 159 23.32 0.44 5.16
N SER A 160 23.58 0.51 6.46
CA SER A 160 24.76 1.20 6.99
C SER A 160 26.08 0.50 6.65
N THR A 161 26.02 -0.80 6.37
CA THR A 161 27.20 -1.61 5.98
C THR A 161 27.38 -1.74 4.46
N LEU A 162 26.44 -1.20 3.68
CA LEU A 162 26.47 -1.30 2.21
C LEU A 162 27.49 -0.32 1.64
N LEU A 163 28.53 -0.83 0.99
CA LEU A 163 29.59 -0.02 0.38
C LEU A 163 29.32 0.26 -1.09
N ILE A 164 28.99 -0.78 -1.85
CA ILE A 164 28.86 -0.70 -3.32
C ILE A 164 27.69 -1.56 -3.78
N VAL A 165 26.93 -1.04 -4.73
CA VAL A 165 25.96 -1.79 -5.54
C VAL A 165 26.45 -1.77 -6.98
N GLN A 166 26.80 -2.92 -7.52
CA GLN A 166 27.37 -3.02 -8.86
C GLN A 166 26.61 -4.04 -9.69
N ARG A 167 26.47 -3.77 -10.97
CA ARG A 167 25.93 -4.75 -11.92
C ARG A 167 27.08 -5.54 -12.52
N GLU A 168 27.06 -6.85 -12.29
CA GLU A 168 28.00 -7.79 -12.91
C GLU A 168 27.19 -8.74 -13.80
N ASP A 169 27.44 -8.69 -15.11
CA ASP A 169 26.69 -9.43 -16.13
C ASP A 169 25.17 -9.20 -16.06
N ARG A 170 24.42 -10.21 -15.61
CA ARG A 170 22.95 -10.17 -15.46
C ARG A 170 22.51 -10.13 -14.00
N MET A 171 23.42 -9.95 -13.06
CA MET A 171 23.17 -9.97 -11.63
C MET A 171 23.52 -8.64 -10.99
N THR A 172 22.80 -8.29 -9.92
CA THR A 172 23.15 -7.14 -9.07
C THR A 172 23.92 -7.68 -7.87
N VAL A 173 25.13 -7.20 -7.68
CA VAL A 173 26.01 -7.59 -6.58
C VAL A 173 26.09 -6.46 -5.57
N LEU A 174 25.91 -6.80 -4.29
CA LEU A 174 26.01 -5.86 -3.17
C LEU A 174 27.25 -6.23 -2.34
N TYR A 175 28.11 -5.26 -2.13
CA TYR A 175 29.31 -5.38 -1.30
C TYR A 175 29.08 -4.63 0.03
N CYS A 176 29.35 -5.30 1.14
CA CYS A 176 29.21 -4.76 2.49
C CYS A 176 30.58 -4.68 3.21
N GLU A 177 30.67 -3.84 4.25
CA GLU A 177 31.92 -3.61 5.02
C GLU A 177 32.56 -4.88 5.60
N ASN A 178 31.80 -5.96 5.80
CA ASN A 178 32.29 -7.22 6.38
C ASN A 178 32.78 -8.23 5.32
N ASP A 179 33.23 -7.80 4.14
CA ASP A 179 33.59 -8.65 3.00
C ASP A 179 32.47 -9.61 2.55
N GLN A 180 31.24 -9.34 2.96
CA GLN A 180 30.07 -10.13 2.52
C GLN A 180 29.59 -9.65 1.16
N ARG A 181 29.46 -10.61 0.26
CA ARG A 181 28.94 -10.40 -1.10
C ARG A 181 27.59 -11.10 -1.24
N TYR A 182 26.58 -10.35 -1.67
CA TYR A 182 25.25 -10.85 -1.97
C TYR A 182 24.95 -10.71 -3.46
N VAL A 183 24.36 -11.75 -4.06
CA VAL A 183 24.10 -11.84 -5.50
C VAL A 183 22.63 -12.16 -5.75
#